data_c1737952bac486dabe9ee0d829b79a04
#
_entry.id   c1737952bac486dabe9ee0d829b79a04
#
_cell.length_a   1.000
_cell.length_b   1.000
_cell.length_c   1.000
_cell.angle_alpha   90.00
_cell.angle_beta   90.00
_cell.angle_gamma   90.00
#
_symmetry.space_group_name_H-M   'P 1'
#
loop_
_entity.id
_entity.type
_entity.pdbx_description
1 polymer ?
#
loop_
_entity_poly.entity_id
_entity_poly.type
_entity_poly.pdbx_seq_one_letter_code
_entity_poly.pdbx_strand_id
1 'polypeptide(L)'
;MKKTMRFALAAMLAAGITAGLAGCSKKESAAAPAAADPNAPVKLTVWCWDPSFNIYAMNEAAKIYNREKPNVTIDIVETPWDDLQQKLIASLSANDPSSLPDIILCQDNAILKNVSSYPNAFVPLNGKVDLSQFAQFKVAFGEVNGKNYSVPFDNGVTATFLRSDIIKDAGLSVDDFKDITWERFHELGKIVKQKTGKYMISYVGNDPDFVMVVLQSAGTWFFDESGKVNIAKNPALIEGLKVYADMVADGTCLAVPDWNAFVASVNNGQVASSIDGSWMVGIISSQADQSGKWAVTNTPRLTVPGSKNSSSQGGSSWMIMANSKHQDVAADFLAKTFAGSKELYETILPSSGAISTWLPAASSSAYENGNPFFGGQKIYKDFLSYSNDIPRVKYGIYNYEARSEVGVAVADILKGSSVEEALAKAEKNVKFIMGE
;
A
#
# COMPACT_ATOMS: atom_id res chain seq x y z
N MET A 1 34.76 -45.89 -39.68
CA MET A 1 34.99 -47.30 -39.23
C MET A 1 33.93 -47.58 -38.19
N LYS A 2 32.78 -48.17 -38.53
CA LYS A 2 32.39 -49.59 -38.52
C LYS A 2 32.72 -50.25 -37.18
N LYS A 3 31.69 -50.62 -36.36
CA LYS A 3 31.05 -51.94 -36.17
C LYS A 3 30.10 -51.80 -34.96
N THR A 4 28.82 -51.88 -35.02
CA THR A 4 27.81 -52.99 -35.14
C THR A 4 28.16 -54.25 -34.35
N MET A 5 27.26 -54.65 -33.43
CA MET A 5 26.77 -56.02 -33.16
C MET A 5 25.75 -55.93 -31.99
N ARG A 6 24.51 -56.15 -32.10
CA ARG A 6 23.58 -57.25 -32.49
C ARG A 6 23.47 -58.36 -31.47
N PHE A 7 22.26 -58.52 -30.91
CA PHE A 7 21.44 -59.72 -30.59
C PHE A 7 21.86 -60.67 -29.48
N ALA A 8 20.98 -60.98 -28.54
CA ALA A 8 20.24 -62.24 -28.56
C ALA A 8 19.08 -62.29 -27.54
N LEU A 9 17.98 -62.74 -28.04
CA LEU A 9 16.69 -63.17 -27.50
C LEU A 9 16.84 -64.56 -26.87
N ALA A 10 16.18 -64.84 -25.73
CA ALA A 10 15.72 -66.21 -25.42
C ALA A 10 14.48 -66.14 -24.53
N ALA A 11 13.36 -66.51 -25.09
CA ALA A 11 12.13 -66.91 -24.43
C ALA A 11 12.25 -68.39 -23.97
N MET A 12 11.64 -68.72 -22.82
CA MET A 12 11.14 -70.08 -22.58
C MET A 12 9.80 -70.00 -21.78
N LEU A 13 8.89 -70.75 -22.36
CA LEU A 13 7.53 -71.04 -22.00
C LEU A 13 7.38 -72.11 -20.92
N ALA A 14 6.24 -72.01 -20.26
CA ALA A 14 5.22 -73.05 -20.01
C ALA A 14 5.14 -73.67 -18.61
N ALA A 15 4.01 -73.48 -18.11
CA ALA A 15 2.86 -74.30 -17.78
C ALA A 15 2.80 -74.85 -16.34
N GLY A 16 1.67 -74.59 -15.73
CA GLY A 16 0.93 -75.66 -15.10
C GLY A 16 0.39 -75.38 -13.70
N ILE A 17 -0.91 -75.37 -13.68
CA ILE A 17 -1.81 -75.99 -12.66
C ILE A 17 -2.54 -75.04 -11.71
N THR A 18 -3.83 -74.97 -11.95
CA THR A 18 -4.95 -74.52 -11.16
C THR A 18 -5.06 -75.16 -9.79
N ALA A 19 -5.32 -74.36 -8.76
CA ALA A 19 -6.15 -74.70 -7.64
C ALA A 19 -6.78 -73.45 -7.06
N GLY A 20 -8.09 -73.39 -7.15
CA GLY A 20 -8.89 -72.29 -6.59
C GLY A 20 -8.91 -72.31 -5.07
N LEU A 21 -8.96 -71.14 -4.51
CA LEU A 21 -9.59 -70.90 -3.20
C LEU A 21 -10.11 -69.45 -3.19
N ALA A 22 -11.42 -69.37 -2.91
CA ALA A 22 -12.13 -68.13 -2.69
C ALA A 22 -11.51 -67.38 -1.51
N GLY A 23 -10.84 -66.23 -1.80
CA GLY A 23 -10.42 -65.28 -0.81
C GLY A 23 -11.24 -64.02 -0.96
N CYS A 24 -12.12 -63.70 -0.01
CA CYS A 24 -12.79 -62.43 0.11
C CYS A 24 -11.77 -61.28 0.02
N SER A 25 -11.81 -60.51 -1.05
CA SER A 25 -11.15 -59.21 -1.12
C SER A 25 -11.91 -58.27 -0.21
N LYS A 26 -11.42 -58.08 1.02
CA LYS A 26 -11.71 -56.87 1.77
C LYS A 26 -11.24 -55.71 0.91
N LYS A 27 -12.17 -54.94 0.35
CA LYS A 27 -11.88 -53.55 -0.05
C LYS A 27 -11.34 -52.90 1.21
N GLU A 28 -10.03 -52.62 1.24
CA GLU A 28 -9.52 -51.59 2.12
C GLU A 28 -10.21 -50.29 1.69
N SER A 29 -11.18 -49.89 2.48
CA SER A 29 -11.72 -48.52 2.47
C SER A 29 -10.49 -47.62 2.73
N ALA A 30 -10.12 -46.85 1.73
CA ALA A 30 -9.16 -45.78 1.96
C ALA A 30 -9.70 -44.96 3.15
N ALA A 31 -8.94 -45.03 4.25
CA ALA A 31 -9.27 -44.23 5.43
C ALA A 31 -9.36 -42.78 4.98
N ALA A 32 -10.48 -42.14 5.26
CA ALA A 32 -10.59 -40.69 5.11
C ALA A 32 -9.39 -40.06 5.81
N PRO A 33 -8.77 -39.01 5.24
CA PRO A 33 -7.68 -38.31 5.89
C PRO A 33 -8.11 -38.01 7.33
N ALA A 34 -7.30 -38.42 8.30
CA ALA A 34 -7.53 -38.10 9.69
C ALA A 34 -7.74 -36.60 9.80
N ALA A 35 -8.84 -36.16 10.44
CA ALA A 35 -9.08 -34.76 10.68
C ALA A 35 -7.82 -34.18 11.36
N ALA A 36 -7.26 -33.12 10.80
CA ALA A 36 -6.09 -32.46 11.35
C ALA A 36 -6.39 -32.07 12.81
N ASP A 37 -5.45 -32.33 13.72
CA ASP A 37 -5.58 -31.95 15.12
C ASP A 37 -5.75 -30.41 15.19
N PRO A 38 -6.89 -29.89 15.69
CA PRO A 38 -7.13 -28.47 15.75
C PRO A 38 -6.17 -27.73 16.68
N ASN A 39 -5.41 -28.46 17.53
CA ASN A 39 -4.41 -27.91 18.43
C ASN A 39 -2.96 -28.13 17.95
N ALA A 40 -2.78 -28.70 16.76
CA ALA A 40 -1.44 -28.84 16.20
C ALA A 40 -0.78 -27.45 16.06
N PRO A 41 0.53 -27.32 16.36
CA PRO A 41 1.24 -26.06 16.16
C PRO A 41 1.20 -25.61 14.71
N VAL A 42 0.81 -24.36 14.49
CA VAL A 42 0.80 -23.73 13.17
C VAL A 42 1.71 -22.51 13.21
N LYS A 43 2.54 -22.35 12.19
CA LYS A 43 3.35 -21.16 11.97
C LYS A 43 2.90 -20.49 10.67
N LEU A 44 2.49 -19.22 10.76
CA LEU A 44 2.22 -18.36 9.62
C LEU A 44 3.36 -17.35 9.48
N THR A 45 3.96 -17.29 8.30
CA THR A 45 4.97 -16.28 7.96
C THR A 45 4.30 -15.10 7.25
N VAL A 46 4.62 -13.89 7.70
CA VAL A 46 4.04 -12.64 7.17
C VAL A 46 5.15 -11.71 6.71
N TRP A 47 5.06 -11.20 5.46
CA TRP A 47 5.94 -10.16 4.96
C TRP A 47 5.24 -8.80 4.97
N CYS A 48 5.86 -7.83 5.62
CA CYS A 48 5.47 -6.42 5.64
C CYS A 48 6.73 -5.57 5.94
N TRP A 49 6.65 -4.22 5.94
CA TRP A 49 7.86 -3.42 5.76
C TRP A 49 8.14 -2.34 6.80
N ASP A 50 7.14 -1.80 7.51
CA ASP A 50 7.35 -0.65 8.39
C ASP A 50 7.21 -1.03 9.86
N PRO A 51 8.32 -0.94 10.64
CA PRO A 51 8.31 -1.28 12.07
C PRO A 51 7.32 -0.46 12.91
N SER A 52 7.13 0.82 12.58
CA SER A 52 6.27 1.74 13.33
C SER A 52 4.81 1.68 12.93
N PHE A 53 4.51 1.07 11.79
CA PHE A 53 3.18 1.04 11.20
C PHE A 53 2.61 -0.37 11.06
N ASN A 54 2.93 -1.07 9.97
CA ASN A 54 2.28 -2.35 9.67
C ASN A 54 2.87 -3.54 10.43
N ILE A 55 4.16 -3.54 10.75
CA ILE A 55 4.78 -4.57 11.61
C ILE A 55 4.24 -4.43 13.04
N TYR A 56 4.13 -3.20 13.55
CA TYR A 56 3.51 -2.95 14.84
C TYR A 56 2.07 -3.45 14.88
N ALA A 57 1.26 -3.10 13.87
CA ALA A 57 -0.13 -3.54 13.77
C ALA A 57 -0.26 -5.07 13.72
N MET A 58 0.60 -5.75 12.95
CA MET A 58 0.61 -7.21 12.85
C MET A 58 1.01 -7.87 14.18
N ASN A 59 1.96 -7.29 14.92
CA ASN A 59 2.32 -7.78 16.26
C ASN A 59 1.15 -7.68 17.24
N GLU A 60 0.41 -6.57 17.23
CA GLU A 60 -0.77 -6.41 18.09
C GLU A 60 -1.90 -7.37 17.68
N ALA A 61 -2.11 -7.56 16.36
CA ALA A 61 -3.05 -8.55 15.85
C ALA A 61 -2.70 -9.98 16.31
N ALA A 62 -1.41 -10.34 16.26
CA ALA A 62 -0.93 -11.64 16.74
C ALA A 62 -1.21 -11.85 18.23
N LYS A 63 -0.97 -10.83 19.06
CA LYS A 63 -1.25 -10.88 20.52
C LYS A 63 -2.75 -11.12 20.80
N ILE A 64 -3.62 -10.42 20.06
CA ILE A 64 -5.08 -10.56 20.22
C ILE A 64 -5.51 -11.95 19.79
N TYR A 65 -5.07 -12.43 18.62
CA TYR A 65 -5.44 -13.73 18.11
C TYR A 65 -4.96 -14.89 18.98
N ASN A 66 -3.75 -14.78 19.53
CA ASN A 66 -3.14 -15.83 20.37
C ASN A 66 -3.87 -16.05 21.71
N ARG A 67 -4.74 -15.14 22.15
CA ARG A 67 -5.61 -15.38 23.32
C ARG A 67 -6.59 -16.54 23.08
N GLU A 68 -7.06 -16.71 21.85
CA GLU A 68 -7.96 -17.78 21.44
C GLU A 68 -7.24 -18.95 20.77
N LYS A 69 -6.13 -18.69 20.09
CA LYS A 69 -5.36 -19.65 19.28
C LYS A 69 -3.89 -19.68 19.71
N PRO A 70 -3.57 -20.13 20.93
CA PRO A 70 -2.20 -20.12 21.46
C PRO A 70 -1.24 -21.05 20.71
N ASN A 71 -1.78 -21.99 19.93
CA ASN A 71 -1.01 -22.89 19.08
C ASN A 71 -0.59 -22.29 17.73
N VAL A 72 -1.02 -21.07 17.40
CA VAL A 72 -0.65 -20.38 16.16
C VAL A 72 0.44 -19.36 16.44
N THR A 73 1.56 -19.45 15.74
CA THR A 73 2.66 -18.48 15.79
C THR A 73 2.62 -17.63 14.52
N ILE A 74 2.66 -16.31 14.67
CA ILE A 74 2.79 -15.35 13.56
C ILE A 74 4.26 -14.91 13.51
N ASP A 75 4.97 -15.30 12.46
CA ASP A 75 6.38 -15.00 12.21
C ASP A 75 6.47 -13.83 11.22
N ILE A 76 6.78 -12.64 11.73
CA ILE A 76 6.79 -11.41 10.94
C ILE A 76 8.20 -11.17 10.44
N VAL A 77 8.35 -11.10 9.11
CA VAL A 77 9.61 -10.83 8.44
C VAL A 77 9.55 -9.45 7.81
N GLU A 78 10.36 -8.54 8.35
CA GLU A 78 10.52 -7.21 7.75
C GLU A 78 11.08 -7.37 6.34
N THR A 79 10.31 -6.92 5.36
CA THR A 79 10.66 -7.00 3.95
C THR A 79 10.25 -5.68 3.29
N PRO A 80 11.20 -4.78 2.98
CA PRO A 80 10.92 -3.53 2.30
C PRO A 80 10.08 -3.75 1.05
N TRP A 81 9.19 -2.79 0.74
CA TRP A 81 8.20 -2.98 -0.32
C TRP A 81 8.80 -3.38 -1.67
N ASP A 82 9.86 -2.71 -2.09
CA ASP A 82 10.50 -3.00 -3.38
C ASP A 82 11.12 -4.40 -3.41
N ASP A 83 11.76 -4.82 -2.31
CA ASP A 83 12.30 -6.17 -2.14
C ASP A 83 11.19 -7.23 -2.14
N LEU A 84 10.05 -6.94 -1.49
CA LEU A 84 8.88 -7.81 -1.47
C LEU A 84 8.37 -8.02 -2.90
N GLN A 85 8.20 -6.95 -3.67
CA GLN A 85 7.74 -7.04 -5.06
C GLN A 85 8.73 -7.80 -5.94
N GLN A 86 10.03 -7.55 -5.81
CA GLN A 86 11.06 -8.26 -6.57
C GLN A 86 11.06 -9.76 -6.25
N LYS A 87 11.03 -10.14 -4.97
CA LYS A 87 10.98 -11.54 -4.54
C LYS A 87 9.70 -12.24 -5.01
N LEU A 88 8.55 -11.55 -4.88
CA LEU A 88 7.26 -12.06 -5.34
C LEU A 88 7.29 -12.37 -6.84
N ILE A 89 7.68 -11.40 -7.66
CA ILE A 89 7.74 -11.52 -9.11
C ILE A 89 8.76 -12.60 -9.52
N ALA A 90 9.94 -12.61 -8.92
CA ALA A 90 10.98 -13.59 -9.24
C ALA A 90 10.51 -15.03 -8.96
N SER A 91 9.95 -15.29 -7.77
CA SER A 91 9.45 -16.60 -7.37
C SER A 91 8.29 -17.08 -8.24
N LEU A 92 7.31 -16.20 -8.51
CA LEU A 92 6.14 -16.54 -9.32
C LEU A 92 6.51 -16.74 -10.79
N SER A 93 7.42 -15.94 -11.34
CA SER A 93 7.92 -16.11 -12.72
C SER A 93 8.74 -17.39 -12.90
N ALA A 94 9.48 -17.79 -11.86
CA ALA A 94 10.21 -19.07 -11.85
C ALA A 94 9.29 -20.27 -11.59
N ASN A 95 7.99 -20.05 -11.32
CA ASN A 95 7.04 -21.06 -10.89
C ASN A 95 7.51 -21.84 -9.63
N ASP A 96 8.24 -21.16 -8.74
CA ASP A 96 8.71 -21.67 -7.46
C ASP A 96 8.27 -20.77 -6.30
N PRO A 97 7.01 -20.92 -5.81
CA PRO A 97 6.50 -20.14 -4.71
C PRO A 97 6.97 -20.63 -3.33
N SER A 98 7.88 -21.62 -3.24
CA SER A 98 8.24 -22.26 -1.97
C SER A 98 8.91 -21.33 -0.98
N SER A 99 9.53 -20.25 -1.45
CA SER A 99 10.17 -19.21 -0.63
C SER A 99 9.23 -18.08 -0.21
N LEU A 100 7.99 -18.06 -0.74
CA LEU A 100 7.00 -17.02 -0.42
C LEU A 100 6.34 -17.29 0.94
N PRO A 101 5.92 -16.24 1.67
CA PRO A 101 5.27 -16.37 2.96
C PRO A 101 3.83 -16.90 2.85
N ASP A 102 3.13 -17.02 3.98
CA ASP A 102 1.71 -17.33 4.01
C ASP A 102 0.84 -16.09 3.74
N ILE A 103 1.26 -14.94 4.26
CA ILE A 103 0.56 -13.66 4.13
C ILE A 103 1.55 -12.58 3.68
N ILE A 104 1.12 -11.72 2.77
CA ILE A 104 1.83 -10.50 2.41
C ILE A 104 0.97 -9.27 2.69
N LEU A 105 1.61 -8.17 3.04
CA LEU A 105 1.02 -6.86 2.87
C LEU A 105 1.27 -6.41 1.42
N CYS A 106 0.27 -5.89 0.76
CA CYS A 106 0.38 -5.42 -0.61
C CYS A 106 -0.17 -4.00 -0.73
N GLN A 107 0.56 -3.11 -1.40
CA GLN A 107 0.01 -1.79 -1.72
C GLN A 107 -1.19 -1.96 -2.66
N ASP A 108 -2.27 -1.22 -2.41
CA ASP A 108 -3.53 -1.38 -3.14
C ASP A 108 -3.39 -1.19 -4.65
N ASN A 109 -2.53 -0.25 -5.05
CA ASN A 109 -2.25 0.04 -6.45
C ASN A 109 -1.49 -1.09 -7.19
N ALA A 110 -0.93 -2.08 -6.47
CA ALA A 110 -0.25 -3.24 -7.04
C ALA A 110 -1.14 -4.48 -7.16
N ILE A 111 -2.26 -4.54 -6.41
CA ILE A 111 -3.07 -5.76 -6.31
C ILE A 111 -3.58 -6.20 -7.68
N LEU A 112 -4.16 -5.29 -8.46
CA LEU A 112 -4.71 -5.59 -9.78
C LEU A 112 -3.66 -6.23 -10.69
N LYS A 113 -2.45 -5.66 -10.74
CA LYS A 113 -1.35 -6.19 -11.56
C LYS A 113 -0.90 -7.56 -11.07
N ASN A 114 -0.65 -7.71 -9.77
CA ASN A 114 -0.15 -8.96 -9.19
C ASN A 114 -1.13 -10.11 -9.43
N VAL A 115 -2.43 -9.90 -9.13
CA VAL A 115 -3.45 -10.94 -9.31
C VAL A 115 -3.70 -11.23 -10.79
N SER A 116 -3.71 -10.22 -11.67
CA SER A 116 -3.91 -10.42 -13.10
C SER A 116 -2.74 -11.16 -13.76
N SER A 117 -1.51 -10.86 -13.33
CA SER A 117 -0.31 -11.51 -13.86
C SER A 117 -0.13 -12.95 -13.33
N TYR A 118 -0.56 -13.19 -12.08
CA TYR A 118 -0.40 -14.48 -11.39
C TYR A 118 -1.72 -14.93 -10.74
N PRO A 119 -2.75 -15.29 -11.53
CA PRO A 119 -4.12 -15.49 -11.04
C PRO A 119 -4.28 -16.66 -10.04
N ASN A 120 -3.31 -17.58 -9.99
CA ASN A 120 -3.31 -18.74 -9.09
C ASN A 120 -2.38 -18.55 -7.87
N ALA A 121 -1.75 -17.39 -7.72
CA ALA A 121 -0.78 -17.14 -6.66
C ALA A 121 -1.42 -16.65 -5.34
N PHE A 122 -2.68 -16.22 -5.38
CA PHE A 122 -3.38 -15.61 -4.26
C PHE A 122 -4.70 -16.31 -3.97
N VAL A 123 -5.08 -16.35 -2.70
CA VAL A 123 -6.33 -16.99 -2.25
C VAL A 123 -7.49 -16.01 -2.38
N PRO A 124 -8.58 -16.35 -3.10
CA PRO A 124 -9.82 -15.59 -3.03
C PRO A 124 -10.43 -15.65 -1.63
N LEU A 125 -10.83 -14.50 -1.10
CA LEU A 125 -11.37 -14.36 0.26
C LEU A 125 -12.90 -14.37 0.34
N ASN A 126 -13.59 -14.44 -0.80
CA ASN A 126 -15.05 -14.54 -0.85
C ASN A 126 -15.54 -15.71 0.01
N GLY A 127 -16.43 -15.43 0.97
CA GLY A 127 -16.95 -16.44 1.92
C GLY A 127 -16.00 -16.85 3.04
N LYS A 128 -14.74 -16.35 3.06
CA LYS A 128 -13.77 -16.59 4.13
C LYS A 128 -13.66 -15.40 5.09
N VAL A 129 -13.79 -14.18 4.59
CA VAL A 129 -13.74 -12.93 5.37
C VAL A 129 -14.95 -12.08 4.99
N ASP A 130 -15.63 -11.49 5.97
CA ASP A 130 -16.73 -10.55 5.72
C ASP A 130 -16.17 -9.18 5.35
N LEU A 131 -16.22 -8.85 4.05
CA LEU A 131 -15.78 -7.58 3.51
C LEU A 131 -16.90 -6.54 3.37
N SER A 132 -18.13 -6.88 3.72
CA SER A 132 -19.29 -5.98 3.62
C SER A 132 -19.21 -4.78 4.54
N GLN A 133 -18.45 -4.91 5.63
CA GLN A 133 -18.28 -3.88 6.66
C GLN A 133 -17.04 -2.99 6.44
N PHE A 134 -16.40 -3.09 5.28
CA PHE A 134 -15.30 -2.21 4.93
C PHE A 134 -15.73 -1.04 4.04
N ALA A 135 -14.94 0.01 4.03
CA ALA A 135 -15.09 1.09 3.06
C ALA A 135 -15.02 0.51 1.63
N GLN A 136 -16.12 0.63 0.87
CA GLN A 136 -16.27 -0.09 -0.40
C GLN A 136 -15.25 0.34 -1.47
N PHE A 137 -14.75 1.57 -1.42
CA PHE A 137 -13.67 1.99 -2.32
C PHE A 137 -12.38 1.18 -2.11
N LYS A 138 -12.10 0.76 -0.86
CA LYS A 138 -10.94 -0.08 -0.53
C LYS A 138 -11.14 -1.54 -0.94
N VAL A 139 -12.35 -2.07 -0.72
CA VAL A 139 -12.70 -3.43 -1.17
C VAL A 139 -12.53 -3.56 -2.69
N ALA A 140 -12.90 -2.51 -3.44
CA ALA A 140 -12.79 -2.50 -4.89
C ALA A 140 -11.34 -2.64 -5.41
N PHE A 141 -10.32 -2.20 -4.67
CA PHE A 141 -8.92 -2.41 -5.07
C PHE A 141 -8.50 -3.88 -5.01
N GLY A 142 -9.11 -4.65 -4.10
CA GLY A 142 -8.86 -6.09 -3.97
C GLY A 142 -9.66 -6.95 -4.94
N GLU A 143 -10.61 -6.36 -5.70
CA GLU A 143 -11.50 -7.11 -6.57
C GLU A 143 -10.92 -7.26 -7.97
N VAL A 144 -10.70 -8.51 -8.38
CA VAL A 144 -10.24 -8.86 -9.72
C VAL A 144 -11.12 -9.98 -10.27
N ASN A 145 -11.76 -9.74 -11.43
CA ASN A 145 -12.64 -10.70 -12.09
C ASN A 145 -13.77 -11.24 -11.18
N GLY A 146 -14.39 -10.36 -10.37
CA GLY A 146 -15.50 -10.69 -9.48
C GLY A 146 -15.12 -11.48 -8.23
N LYS A 147 -13.81 -11.62 -7.94
CA LYS A 147 -13.29 -12.22 -6.72
C LYS A 147 -12.47 -11.20 -5.96
N ASN A 148 -12.59 -11.21 -4.64
CA ASN A 148 -11.77 -10.37 -3.78
C ASN A 148 -10.59 -11.16 -3.21
N TYR A 149 -9.39 -10.58 -3.23
CA TYR A 149 -8.14 -11.22 -2.86
C TYR A 149 -7.44 -10.57 -1.66
N SER A 150 -8.03 -9.55 -1.06
CA SER A 150 -7.37 -8.81 0.02
C SER A 150 -8.31 -8.40 1.14
N VAL A 151 -7.77 -8.29 2.36
CA VAL A 151 -8.42 -7.63 3.50
C VAL A 151 -7.83 -6.23 3.62
N PRO A 152 -8.61 -5.16 3.41
CA PRO A 152 -8.12 -3.79 3.54
C PRO A 152 -7.56 -3.53 4.94
N PHE A 153 -6.39 -2.87 5.02
CA PHE A 153 -5.76 -2.52 6.28
C PHE A 153 -5.92 -1.03 6.61
N ASP A 154 -5.32 -0.16 5.82
CA ASP A 154 -5.36 1.28 6.00
C ASP A 154 -5.86 2.00 4.74
N ASN A 155 -6.32 3.25 4.88
CA ASN A 155 -6.87 3.98 3.73
C ASN A 155 -5.92 4.98 3.09
N GLY A 156 -4.73 5.20 3.68
CA GLY A 156 -3.73 6.11 3.17
C GLY A 156 -4.18 7.57 3.08
N VAL A 157 -5.23 7.98 3.81
CA VAL A 157 -5.74 9.35 3.76
C VAL A 157 -4.62 10.36 3.98
N THR A 158 -4.52 11.35 3.09
CA THR A 158 -3.50 12.39 3.20
C THR A 158 -3.98 13.58 4.01
N ALA A 159 -3.01 14.26 4.63
CA ALA A 159 -3.21 15.53 5.29
C ALA A 159 -1.95 16.40 5.16
N THR A 160 -2.11 17.69 5.40
CA THR A 160 -1.00 18.63 5.58
C THR A 160 -0.63 18.66 7.05
N PHE A 161 0.54 18.08 7.37
CA PHE A 161 1.17 18.17 8.69
C PHE A 161 2.00 19.46 8.73
N LEU A 162 1.70 20.36 9.66
CA LEU A 162 2.32 21.69 9.77
C LEU A 162 3.12 21.81 11.06
N ARG A 163 4.35 22.30 10.98
CA ARG A 163 5.11 22.81 12.13
C ARG A 163 4.53 24.13 12.57
N SER A 164 3.57 24.06 13.50
CA SER A 164 2.81 25.22 13.99
C SER A 164 3.70 26.34 14.55
N ASP A 165 4.85 25.98 15.15
CA ASP A 165 5.87 26.94 15.61
C ASP A 165 6.53 27.69 14.42
N ILE A 166 6.97 26.98 13.37
CA ILE A 166 7.58 27.61 12.19
C ILE A 166 6.55 28.46 11.43
N ILE A 167 5.32 27.96 11.29
CA ILE A 167 4.22 28.72 10.66
C ILE A 167 3.95 30.02 11.42
N LYS A 168 3.91 29.97 12.75
CA LYS A 168 3.73 31.16 13.60
C LYS A 168 4.89 32.14 13.46
N ASP A 169 6.15 31.65 13.41
CA ASP A 169 7.33 32.48 13.20
C ASP A 169 7.31 33.19 11.85
N ALA A 170 6.63 32.61 10.84
CA ALA A 170 6.38 33.26 9.55
C ALA A 170 5.26 34.30 9.59
N GLY A 171 4.56 34.45 10.73
CA GLY A 171 3.41 35.35 10.89
C GLY A 171 2.10 34.79 10.31
N LEU A 172 2.03 33.46 10.15
CA LEU A 172 0.90 32.73 9.63
C LEU A 172 0.25 31.87 10.73
N SER A 173 -0.93 31.33 10.44
CA SER A 173 -1.68 30.40 11.29
C SER A 173 -1.94 29.08 10.54
N VAL A 174 -2.26 28.02 11.25
CA VAL A 174 -2.68 26.75 10.66
C VAL A 174 -3.95 26.92 9.80
N ASP A 175 -4.85 27.80 10.18
CA ASP A 175 -6.09 28.07 9.45
C ASP A 175 -5.86 28.67 8.07
N ASP A 176 -4.72 29.37 7.83
CA ASP A 176 -4.36 29.89 6.52
C ASP A 176 -4.12 28.77 5.48
N PHE A 177 -3.91 27.54 5.94
CA PHE A 177 -3.64 26.35 5.10
C PHE A 177 -4.88 25.46 4.91
N LYS A 178 -6.02 25.83 5.46
CA LYS A 178 -7.25 25.05 5.34
C LYS A 178 -8.00 25.38 4.05
N ASP A 179 -8.48 24.31 3.37
CA ASP A 179 -9.32 24.41 2.15
C ASP A 179 -8.69 25.19 0.98
N ILE A 180 -7.37 25.22 0.90
CA ILE A 180 -6.61 25.99 -0.09
C ILE A 180 -6.29 25.21 -1.37
N THR A 181 -5.81 25.94 -2.37
CA THR A 181 -5.21 25.38 -3.58
C THR A 181 -3.70 25.17 -3.42
N TRP A 182 -3.09 24.34 -4.27
CA TRP A 182 -1.64 24.18 -4.34
C TRP A 182 -0.91 25.48 -4.71
N GLU A 183 -1.52 26.31 -5.53
CA GLU A 183 -1.01 27.65 -5.84
C GLU A 183 -0.96 28.50 -4.57
N ARG A 184 -2.04 28.52 -3.78
CA ARG A 184 -2.05 29.24 -2.51
C ARG A 184 -1.08 28.67 -1.50
N PHE A 185 -0.92 27.35 -1.43
CA PHE A 185 0.10 26.70 -0.60
C PHE A 185 1.51 27.17 -0.97
N HIS A 186 1.80 27.27 -2.27
CA HIS A 186 3.08 27.79 -2.78
C HIS A 186 3.31 29.26 -2.37
N GLU A 187 2.29 30.14 -2.50
CA GLU A 187 2.37 31.54 -2.05
C GLU A 187 2.70 31.64 -0.56
N LEU A 188 2.00 30.86 0.29
CA LEU A 188 2.27 30.81 1.73
C LEU A 188 3.67 30.27 2.02
N GLY A 189 4.13 29.29 1.24
CA GLY A 189 5.48 28.75 1.32
C GLY A 189 6.57 29.79 1.05
N LYS A 190 6.36 30.70 0.11
CA LYS A 190 7.28 31.84 -0.12
C LYS A 190 7.40 32.75 1.11
N ILE A 191 6.28 32.98 1.80
CA ILE A 191 6.30 33.76 3.05
C ILE A 191 7.09 33.04 4.12
N VAL A 192 6.85 31.71 4.29
CA VAL A 192 7.60 30.88 5.24
C VAL A 192 9.12 30.95 4.92
N LYS A 193 9.49 30.73 3.66
CA LYS A 193 10.89 30.79 3.22
C LYS A 193 11.53 32.12 3.51
N GLN A 194 10.85 33.20 3.17
CA GLN A 194 11.36 34.56 3.36
C GLN A 194 11.54 34.91 4.85
N LYS A 195 10.60 34.51 5.72
CA LYS A 195 10.58 34.92 7.12
C LYS A 195 11.46 34.02 8.02
N THR A 196 11.54 32.72 7.70
CA THR A 196 12.19 31.73 8.57
C THR A 196 13.43 31.10 7.97
N GLY A 197 13.65 31.25 6.66
CA GLY A 197 14.71 30.54 5.93
C GLY A 197 14.44 29.04 5.70
N LYS A 198 13.34 28.50 6.26
CA LYS A 198 12.96 27.09 6.12
C LYS A 198 12.30 26.85 4.76
N TYR A 199 12.40 25.62 4.26
CA TYR A 199 11.56 25.19 3.14
C TYR A 199 10.14 24.99 3.62
N MET A 200 9.17 25.13 2.73
CA MET A 200 7.78 24.84 3.07
C MET A 200 7.56 23.32 3.14
N ILE A 201 8.07 22.58 2.16
CA ILE A 201 7.87 21.14 2.01
C ILE A 201 9.10 20.48 1.39
N SER A 202 9.23 19.17 1.47
CA SER A 202 10.21 18.38 0.72
C SER A 202 9.52 17.21 0.01
N TYR A 203 10.11 16.78 -1.11
CA TYR A 203 9.75 15.56 -1.83
C TYR A 203 11.00 14.90 -2.41
N VAL A 204 10.96 13.58 -2.60
CA VAL A 204 12.01 12.88 -3.34
C VAL A 204 11.94 13.30 -4.82
N GLY A 205 13.04 13.83 -5.34
CA GLY A 205 13.05 14.59 -6.59
C GLY A 205 12.72 13.81 -7.87
N ASN A 206 12.74 12.49 -7.82
CA ASN A 206 12.36 11.61 -8.93
C ASN A 206 11.20 10.65 -8.58
N ASP A 207 10.65 10.77 -7.38
CA ASP A 207 9.49 9.99 -6.97
C ASP A 207 8.21 10.74 -7.36
N PRO A 208 7.24 10.10 -7.99
CA PRO A 208 5.96 10.70 -8.34
C PRO A 208 4.95 10.79 -7.18
N ASP A 209 5.36 10.65 -5.92
CA ASP A 209 4.44 10.67 -4.77
C ASP A 209 3.61 11.95 -4.71
N PHE A 210 4.24 13.11 -4.95
CA PHE A 210 3.51 14.37 -5.12
C PHE A 210 2.45 14.26 -6.22
N VAL A 211 2.83 13.69 -7.37
CA VAL A 211 1.93 13.51 -8.53
C VAL A 211 0.74 12.64 -8.16
N MET A 212 0.98 11.56 -7.40
CA MET A 212 -0.11 10.65 -7.00
C MET A 212 -1.11 11.36 -6.07
N VAL A 213 -0.62 12.17 -5.13
CA VAL A 213 -1.48 12.97 -4.24
C VAL A 213 -2.37 13.93 -5.05
N VAL A 214 -1.81 14.65 -6.00
CA VAL A 214 -2.60 15.63 -6.81
C VAL A 214 -3.55 14.94 -7.76
N LEU A 215 -3.17 13.83 -8.39
CA LEU A 215 -4.06 13.07 -9.28
C LEU A 215 -5.25 12.45 -8.53
N GLN A 216 -4.98 11.83 -7.38
CA GLN A 216 -6.04 11.27 -6.53
C GLN A 216 -7.02 12.35 -6.08
N SER A 217 -6.51 13.51 -5.63
CA SER A 217 -7.30 14.68 -5.24
C SER A 217 -8.20 15.19 -6.39
N ALA A 218 -7.72 15.11 -7.64
CA ALA A 218 -8.46 15.51 -8.83
C ALA A 218 -9.41 14.44 -9.39
N GLY A 219 -9.44 13.23 -8.79
CA GLY A 219 -10.27 12.11 -9.26
C GLY A 219 -9.85 11.59 -10.63
N THR A 220 -8.56 11.69 -10.97
CA THR A 220 -8.00 11.21 -12.24
C THR A 220 -6.72 10.40 -11.98
N TRP A 221 -6.23 9.70 -13.00
CA TRP A 221 -5.03 8.88 -12.90
C TRP A 221 -4.26 8.84 -14.23
N PHE A 222 -3.18 8.05 -14.28
CA PHE A 222 -2.37 7.81 -15.49
C PHE A 222 -3.14 7.12 -16.62
N PHE A 223 -4.28 6.55 -16.30
CA PHE A 223 -5.21 5.91 -17.24
C PHE A 223 -6.61 6.48 -17.04
N ASP A 224 -7.37 6.58 -18.13
CA ASP A 224 -8.78 6.94 -18.07
C ASP A 224 -9.65 5.72 -17.67
N GLU A 225 -10.96 5.94 -17.50
CA GLU A 225 -11.92 4.90 -17.14
C GLU A 225 -11.96 3.74 -18.16
N SER A 226 -11.56 3.97 -19.41
CA SER A 226 -11.46 2.94 -20.46
C SER A 226 -10.13 2.18 -20.44
N GLY A 227 -9.18 2.58 -19.60
CA GLY A 227 -7.84 2.03 -19.50
C GLY A 227 -6.83 2.59 -20.51
N LYS A 228 -7.18 3.65 -21.24
CA LYS A 228 -6.24 4.34 -22.14
C LYS A 228 -5.31 5.24 -21.34
N VAL A 229 -4.08 5.38 -21.84
CA VAL A 229 -3.07 6.27 -21.23
C VAL A 229 -3.57 7.71 -21.22
N ASN A 230 -3.51 8.33 -20.04
CA ASN A 230 -3.99 9.67 -19.75
C ASN A 230 -2.87 10.47 -19.03
N ILE A 231 -1.76 10.70 -19.73
CA ILE A 231 -0.56 11.35 -19.17
C ILE A 231 -0.33 12.72 -19.81
N ALA A 232 -0.03 12.75 -21.11
CA ALA A 232 0.44 13.96 -21.78
C ALA A 232 -0.56 15.13 -21.79
N LYS A 233 -1.85 14.82 -21.77
CA LYS A 233 -2.94 15.82 -21.80
C LYS A 233 -3.78 15.86 -20.53
N ASN A 234 -3.36 15.19 -19.48
CA ASN A 234 -4.05 15.22 -18.19
C ASN A 234 -3.87 16.59 -17.53
N PRO A 235 -4.93 17.41 -17.40
CA PRO A 235 -4.79 18.78 -16.88
C PRO A 235 -4.33 18.80 -15.42
N ALA A 236 -4.71 17.80 -14.61
CA ALA A 236 -4.28 17.70 -13.21
C ALA A 236 -2.77 17.42 -13.12
N LEU A 237 -2.25 16.55 -13.99
CA LEU A 237 -0.84 16.24 -14.04
C LEU A 237 -0.02 17.45 -14.50
N ILE A 238 -0.49 18.17 -15.52
CA ILE A 238 0.17 19.38 -16.02
C ILE A 238 0.18 20.48 -14.97
N GLU A 239 -0.96 20.80 -14.34
CA GLU A 239 -1.05 21.83 -13.29
C GLU A 239 -0.17 21.46 -12.09
N GLY A 240 -0.28 20.21 -11.60
CA GLY A 240 0.49 19.75 -10.44
C GLY A 240 2.00 19.84 -10.67
N LEU A 241 2.48 19.39 -11.83
CA LEU A 241 3.92 19.42 -12.14
C LEU A 241 4.45 20.83 -12.36
N LYS A 242 3.64 21.77 -12.89
CA LYS A 242 4.02 23.19 -12.98
C LYS A 242 4.22 23.78 -11.60
N VAL A 243 3.24 23.59 -10.69
CA VAL A 243 3.36 24.08 -9.30
C VAL A 243 4.55 23.45 -8.60
N TYR A 244 4.80 22.15 -8.78
CA TYR A 244 5.94 21.48 -8.17
C TYR A 244 7.28 22.03 -8.68
N ALA A 245 7.42 22.18 -9.99
CA ALA A 245 8.62 22.74 -10.60
C ALA A 245 8.90 24.17 -10.11
N ASP A 246 7.87 25.02 -10.02
CA ASP A 246 7.97 26.38 -9.50
C ASP A 246 8.41 26.38 -8.03
N MET A 247 7.82 25.52 -7.18
CA MET A 247 8.23 25.39 -5.77
C MET A 247 9.69 24.94 -5.60
N VAL A 248 10.20 24.09 -6.47
CA VAL A 248 11.61 23.67 -6.43
C VAL A 248 12.50 24.80 -6.95
N ALA A 249 12.13 25.45 -8.04
CA ALA A 249 12.92 26.51 -8.66
C ALA A 249 13.14 27.73 -7.76
N ASP A 250 12.14 28.12 -6.95
CA ASP A 250 12.24 29.26 -6.03
C ASP A 250 12.66 28.87 -4.60
N GLY A 251 12.94 27.58 -4.37
CA GLY A 251 13.39 27.06 -3.09
C GLY A 251 12.31 26.97 -2.02
N THR A 252 11.04 26.97 -2.40
CA THR A 252 9.90 26.69 -1.50
C THR A 252 9.83 25.19 -1.18
N CYS A 253 10.11 24.33 -2.17
CA CYS A 253 10.24 22.89 -1.99
C CYS A 253 11.71 22.46 -1.98
N LEU A 254 12.09 21.58 -1.06
CA LEU A 254 13.37 20.89 -1.01
C LEU A 254 13.27 19.55 -1.76
N ALA A 255 13.89 19.45 -2.92
CA ALA A 255 14.05 18.16 -3.59
C ALA A 255 15.17 17.37 -2.89
N VAL A 256 14.83 16.17 -2.38
CA VAL A 256 15.75 15.28 -1.68
C VAL A 256 16.02 14.02 -2.51
N PRO A 257 17.16 13.32 -2.29
CA PRO A 257 17.57 12.20 -3.14
C PRO A 257 16.78 10.90 -2.89
N ASP A 258 16.30 10.67 -1.67
CA ASP A 258 15.69 9.42 -1.26
C ASP A 258 14.77 9.58 -0.05
N TRP A 259 14.11 8.49 0.32
CA TRP A 259 13.19 8.41 1.46
C TRP A 259 13.85 8.78 2.80
N ASN A 260 15.08 8.32 3.06
CA ASN A 260 15.76 8.63 4.32
C ASN A 260 16.05 10.13 4.47
N ALA A 261 16.45 10.76 3.37
CA ALA A 261 16.67 12.22 3.32
C ALA A 261 15.34 12.98 3.47
N PHE A 262 14.24 12.46 2.91
CA PHE A 262 12.90 13.02 3.12
C PHE A 262 12.51 12.98 4.61
N VAL A 263 12.55 11.81 5.25
CA VAL A 263 12.24 11.65 6.68
C VAL A 263 13.15 12.55 7.54
N ALA A 264 14.44 12.60 7.22
CA ALA A 264 15.40 13.47 7.94
C ALA A 264 15.04 14.96 7.79
N SER A 265 14.58 15.40 6.63
CA SER A 265 14.21 16.80 6.40
C SER A 265 13.02 17.24 7.27
N VAL A 266 12.06 16.35 7.45
CA VAL A 266 10.89 16.56 8.33
C VAL A 266 11.31 16.54 9.80
N ASN A 267 12.00 15.48 10.22
CA ASN A 267 12.37 15.24 11.60
C ASN A 267 13.39 16.27 12.15
N ASN A 268 14.28 16.78 11.30
CA ASN A 268 15.25 17.81 11.66
C ASN A 268 14.72 19.25 11.52
N GLY A 269 13.44 19.43 11.17
CA GLY A 269 12.82 20.74 11.02
C GLY A 269 13.45 21.59 9.92
N GLN A 270 13.88 20.97 8.82
CA GLN A 270 14.33 21.69 7.61
C GLN A 270 13.14 22.24 6.83
N VAL A 271 11.98 21.56 6.95
CA VAL A 271 10.71 21.93 6.31
C VAL A 271 9.67 22.35 7.35
N ALA A 272 8.74 23.19 6.93
CA ALA A 272 7.62 23.65 7.73
C ALA A 272 6.40 22.72 7.66
N SER A 273 6.36 21.83 6.68
CA SER A 273 5.25 20.88 6.50
C SER A 273 5.66 19.59 5.81
N SER A 274 4.77 18.59 5.92
CA SER A 274 4.71 17.41 5.08
C SER A 274 3.27 17.20 4.62
N ILE A 275 3.06 16.77 3.38
CA ILE A 275 1.74 16.41 2.84
C ILE A 275 1.80 14.97 2.40
N ASP A 276 1.32 14.09 3.27
CA ASP A 276 1.47 12.65 3.15
C ASP A 276 0.31 11.91 3.83
N GLY A 277 0.32 10.59 3.75
CA GLY A 277 -0.67 9.75 4.41
C GLY A 277 -0.62 9.82 5.93
N SER A 278 -1.70 9.40 6.58
CA SER A 278 -1.84 9.40 8.05
C SER A 278 -0.75 8.61 8.78
N TRP A 279 -0.06 7.71 8.08
CA TRP A 279 1.09 6.95 8.59
C TRP A 279 2.28 7.85 9.01
N MET A 280 2.34 9.09 8.51
CA MET A 280 3.33 10.09 8.96
C MET A 280 3.21 10.44 10.46
N VAL A 281 2.07 10.19 11.09
CA VAL A 281 1.90 10.40 12.54
C VAL A 281 2.98 9.67 13.33
N GLY A 282 3.26 8.40 13.00
CA GLY A 282 4.30 7.61 13.68
C GLY A 282 5.70 8.19 13.47
N ILE A 283 6.03 8.57 12.23
CA ILE A 283 7.34 9.14 11.86
C ILE A 283 7.57 10.47 12.59
N ILE A 284 6.60 11.38 12.53
CA ILE A 284 6.68 12.70 13.17
C ILE A 284 6.73 12.55 14.68
N SER A 285 5.92 11.69 15.27
CA SER A 285 5.86 11.49 16.72
C SER A 285 7.10 10.81 17.31
N SER A 286 7.97 10.24 16.49
CA SER A 286 9.27 9.71 16.92
C SER A 286 10.20 10.80 17.48
N GLN A 287 9.95 12.07 17.16
CA GLN A 287 10.73 13.23 17.61
C GLN A 287 10.07 13.88 18.85
N ALA A 288 10.32 13.30 20.03
CA ALA A 288 9.66 13.67 21.28
C ALA A 288 9.79 15.17 21.64
N ASP A 289 10.90 15.82 21.27
CA ASP A 289 11.16 17.25 21.47
C ASP A 289 10.29 18.17 20.63
N GLN A 290 9.58 17.62 19.65
CA GLN A 290 8.64 18.35 18.78
C GLN A 290 7.18 18.21 19.25
N SER A 291 6.92 17.55 20.37
CA SER A 291 5.58 17.44 20.94
C SER A 291 4.94 18.81 21.16
N GLY A 292 3.71 18.96 20.72
CA GLY A 292 2.95 20.23 20.78
C GLY A 292 3.30 21.25 19.70
N LYS A 293 4.25 20.93 18.80
CA LYS A 293 4.70 21.82 17.72
C LYS A 293 4.12 21.48 16.34
N TRP A 294 3.24 20.49 16.28
CA TRP A 294 2.62 20.04 15.03
C TRP A 294 1.11 20.22 15.07
N ALA A 295 0.54 20.49 13.92
CA ALA A 295 -0.89 20.52 13.69
C ALA A 295 -1.21 19.91 12.33
N VAL A 296 -2.46 19.52 12.12
CA VAL A 296 -2.93 18.89 10.88
C VAL A 296 -4.06 19.71 10.27
N THR A 297 -4.01 19.87 8.95
CA THR A 297 -5.14 20.35 8.13
C THR A 297 -5.29 19.49 6.88
N ASN A 298 -6.31 19.78 6.07
CA ASN A 298 -6.56 18.99 4.85
C ASN A 298 -5.52 19.27 3.75
N THR A 299 -5.51 18.40 2.74
CA THR A 299 -4.59 18.46 1.59
C THR A 299 -4.99 19.63 0.67
N PRO A 300 -4.03 20.42 0.14
CA PRO A 300 -4.35 21.38 -0.91
C PRO A 300 -4.90 20.72 -2.16
N ARG A 301 -5.82 21.37 -2.87
CA ARG A 301 -6.40 20.89 -4.12
C ARG A 301 -5.84 21.64 -5.33
N LEU A 302 -5.93 21.02 -6.50
CA LEU A 302 -5.71 21.72 -7.77
C LEU A 302 -6.88 22.65 -8.11
N THR A 303 -6.69 23.53 -9.09
CA THR A 303 -7.75 24.39 -9.62
C THR A 303 -8.60 23.68 -10.67
N VAL A 304 -8.12 22.53 -11.18
CA VAL A 304 -8.87 21.66 -12.10
C VAL A 304 -10.25 21.34 -11.51
N PRO A 305 -11.33 21.48 -12.30
CA PRO A 305 -12.70 21.23 -11.83
C PRO A 305 -12.86 19.82 -11.26
N GLY A 306 -13.56 19.73 -10.13
CA GLY A 306 -13.78 18.45 -9.43
C GLY A 306 -12.74 18.10 -8.39
N SER A 307 -11.58 18.78 -8.36
CA SER A 307 -10.54 18.55 -7.36
C SER A 307 -11.03 18.81 -5.94
N LYS A 308 -10.59 17.96 -5.00
CA LYS A 308 -10.99 17.99 -3.59
C LYS A 308 -9.80 18.33 -2.69
N ASN A 309 -10.06 18.90 -1.53
CA ASN A 309 -9.09 19.06 -0.45
C ASN A 309 -8.89 17.75 0.33
N SER A 310 -8.89 16.66 -0.40
CA SER A 310 -8.76 15.31 0.13
C SER A 310 -8.07 14.41 -0.89
N SER A 311 -7.18 13.56 -0.41
CA SER A 311 -6.45 12.63 -1.24
C SER A 311 -6.08 11.37 -0.45
N SER A 312 -5.49 10.39 -1.14
CA SER A 312 -4.89 9.21 -0.56
C SER A 312 -3.49 9.00 -1.15
N GLN A 313 -2.56 8.64 -0.29
CA GLN A 313 -1.22 8.22 -0.69
C GLN A 313 -0.89 6.90 -0.04
N GLY A 314 -0.69 5.87 -0.85
CA GLY A 314 -0.53 4.51 -0.38
C GLY A 314 -1.89 3.87 -0.08
N GLY A 315 -1.99 3.30 1.11
CA GLY A 315 -3.02 2.34 1.44
C GLY A 315 -2.57 0.94 1.06
N SER A 316 -2.85 0.00 1.94
CA SER A 316 -2.41 -1.38 1.80
C SER A 316 -3.45 -2.36 2.28
N SER A 317 -3.29 -3.60 1.85
CA SER A 317 -4.22 -4.69 2.15
C SER A 317 -3.46 -6.01 2.36
N TRP A 318 -3.95 -6.84 3.27
CA TRP A 318 -3.40 -8.16 3.56
C TRP A 318 -3.89 -9.17 2.53
N MET A 319 -2.97 -9.94 1.93
CA MET A 319 -3.28 -10.99 0.96
C MET A 319 -2.72 -12.33 1.42
N ILE A 320 -3.45 -13.42 1.19
CA ILE A 320 -3.03 -14.78 1.50
C ILE A 320 -2.44 -15.41 0.25
N MET A 321 -1.25 -15.97 0.37
CA MET A 321 -0.57 -16.65 -0.72
C MET A 321 -1.13 -18.08 -0.91
N ALA A 322 -1.32 -18.50 -2.16
CA ALA A 322 -1.89 -19.81 -2.48
C ALA A 322 -0.96 -21.00 -2.18
N ASN A 323 0.35 -20.75 -2.05
CA ASN A 323 1.31 -21.77 -1.60
C ASN A 323 1.24 -22.07 -0.09
N SER A 324 0.55 -21.23 0.69
CA SER A 324 0.36 -21.49 2.11
C SER A 324 -0.34 -22.82 2.35
N LYS A 325 0.19 -23.61 3.28
CA LYS A 325 -0.42 -24.86 3.76
C LYS A 325 -1.51 -24.62 4.81
N HIS A 326 -1.63 -23.38 5.27
CA HIS A 326 -2.49 -22.96 6.38
C HIS A 326 -3.46 -21.82 5.97
N GLN A 327 -3.96 -21.87 4.73
CA GLN A 327 -4.82 -20.81 4.15
C GLN A 327 -6.05 -20.49 5.01
N ASP A 328 -6.68 -21.52 5.59
CA ASP A 328 -7.88 -21.34 6.41
C ASP A 328 -7.54 -20.70 7.78
N VAL A 329 -6.37 -21.04 8.35
CA VAL A 329 -5.88 -20.40 9.60
C VAL A 329 -5.50 -18.95 9.33
N ALA A 330 -4.86 -18.67 8.18
CA ALA A 330 -4.55 -17.31 7.76
C ALA A 330 -5.82 -16.46 7.55
N ALA A 331 -6.85 -17.04 6.93
CA ALA A 331 -8.14 -16.36 6.75
C ALA A 331 -8.87 -16.11 8.08
N ASP A 332 -8.89 -17.10 9.00
CA ASP A 332 -9.46 -16.94 10.36
C ASP A 332 -8.71 -15.87 11.16
N PHE A 333 -7.38 -15.86 11.05
CA PHE A 333 -6.54 -14.82 11.68
C PHE A 333 -6.94 -13.42 11.20
N LEU A 334 -6.98 -13.19 9.88
CA LEU A 334 -7.34 -11.89 9.30
C LEU A 334 -8.80 -11.52 9.63
N ALA A 335 -9.71 -12.48 9.60
CA ALA A 335 -11.12 -12.27 9.92
C ALA A 335 -11.35 -11.85 11.37
N LYS A 336 -10.62 -12.44 12.33
CA LYS A 336 -10.75 -12.15 13.76
C LYS A 336 -9.98 -10.92 14.23
N THR A 337 -9.02 -10.47 13.43
CA THR A 337 -8.18 -9.32 13.77
C THR A 337 -8.55 -8.10 12.93
N PHE A 338 -8.03 -7.96 11.72
CA PHE A 338 -8.23 -6.79 10.87
C PHE A 338 -9.67 -6.63 10.37
N ALA A 339 -10.44 -7.71 10.28
CA ALA A 339 -11.85 -7.68 9.88
C ALA A 339 -12.84 -7.93 11.03
N GLY A 340 -12.38 -7.94 12.29
CA GLY A 340 -13.26 -8.31 13.40
C GLY A 340 -12.92 -7.72 14.77
N SER A 341 -11.81 -7.02 14.94
CA SER A 341 -11.37 -6.52 16.25
C SER A 341 -11.33 -5.00 16.33
N LYS A 342 -12.29 -4.42 17.06
CA LYS A 342 -12.23 -3.00 17.45
C LYS A 342 -11.02 -2.72 18.34
N GLU A 343 -10.72 -3.63 19.28
CA GLU A 343 -9.58 -3.54 20.19
C GLU A 343 -8.27 -3.35 19.41
N LEU A 344 -8.08 -4.08 18.30
CA LEU A 344 -6.90 -3.93 17.46
C LEU A 344 -6.74 -2.48 17.00
N TYR A 345 -7.76 -1.93 16.37
CA TYR A 345 -7.68 -0.58 15.82
C TYR A 345 -7.58 0.50 16.90
N GLU A 346 -8.24 0.33 18.05
CA GLU A 346 -8.10 1.22 19.19
C GLU A 346 -6.67 1.21 19.78
N THR A 347 -6.01 0.06 19.73
CA THR A 347 -4.62 -0.11 20.21
C THR A 347 -3.63 0.51 19.22
N ILE A 348 -3.78 0.26 17.89
CA ILE A 348 -2.78 0.68 16.92
C ILE A 348 -2.93 2.14 16.49
N LEU A 349 -4.15 2.71 16.54
CA LEU A 349 -4.43 4.07 16.07
C LEU A 349 -3.52 5.13 16.70
N PRO A 350 -3.34 5.20 18.03
CA PRO A 350 -2.54 6.26 18.68
C PRO A 350 -1.06 6.20 18.32
N SER A 351 -0.54 4.99 18.07
CA SER A 351 0.89 4.75 17.86
C SER A 351 1.30 4.76 16.38
N SER A 352 0.43 4.25 15.49
CA SER A 352 0.75 4.09 14.08
C SER A 352 0.03 5.07 13.17
N GLY A 353 -1.07 5.69 13.62
CA GLY A 353 -1.91 6.51 12.75
C GLY A 353 -2.69 5.71 11.71
N ALA A 354 -2.82 4.39 11.88
CA ALA A 354 -3.56 3.53 10.96
C ALA A 354 -5.06 3.84 11.03
N ILE A 355 -5.55 4.57 10.05
CA ILE A 355 -6.98 4.87 9.92
C ILE A 355 -7.69 3.63 9.38
N SER A 356 -8.58 3.07 10.20
CA SER A 356 -9.31 1.85 9.87
C SER A 356 -10.20 2.03 8.65
N THR A 357 -10.12 1.05 7.75
CA THR A 357 -11.06 0.88 6.64
C THR A 357 -12.24 -0.01 7.03
N TRP A 358 -12.15 -0.73 8.16
CA TRP A 358 -13.22 -1.52 8.74
C TRP A 358 -14.16 -0.61 9.54
N LEU A 359 -15.36 -0.35 9.01
CA LEU A 359 -16.30 0.67 9.49
C LEU A 359 -16.71 0.53 10.97
N PRO A 360 -16.86 -0.68 11.55
CA PRO A 360 -17.15 -0.78 12.97
C PRO A 360 -16.06 -0.22 13.88
N ALA A 361 -14.79 -0.28 13.47
CA ALA A 361 -13.70 0.34 14.22
C ALA A 361 -13.64 1.86 14.03
N ALA A 362 -13.97 2.35 12.83
CA ALA A 362 -14.02 3.78 12.54
C ALA A 362 -15.05 4.54 13.41
N SER A 363 -16.03 3.83 14.00
CA SER A 363 -17.00 4.39 14.96
C SER A 363 -16.51 4.41 16.42
N SER A 364 -15.25 4.04 16.69
CA SER A 364 -14.69 4.04 18.05
C SER A 364 -14.54 5.44 18.62
N SER A 365 -14.75 5.58 19.93
CA SER A 365 -14.45 6.81 20.66
C SER A 365 -12.97 7.20 20.65
N ALA A 366 -12.07 6.26 20.31
CA ALA A 366 -10.64 6.56 20.15
C ALA A 366 -10.37 7.66 19.11
N TYR A 367 -11.22 7.76 18.07
CA TYR A 367 -11.13 8.84 17.07
C TYR A 367 -11.52 10.23 17.60
N GLU A 368 -12.25 10.30 18.72
CA GLU A 368 -12.62 11.54 19.39
C GLU A 368 -11.55 12.04 20.38
N ASN A 369 -10.50 11.28 20.62
CA ASN A 369 -9.44 11.66 21.54
C ASN A 369 -8.49 12.69 20.89
N GLY A 370 -8.11 13.71 21.66
CA GLY A 370 -7.05 14.62 21.26
C GLY A 370 -5.68 13.91 21.29
N ASN A 371 -4.85 14.18 20.30
CA ASN A 371 -3.48 13.66 20.28
C ASN A 371 -2.53 14.64 20.96
N PRO A 372 -1.89 14.29 22.09
CA PRO A 372 -1.02 15.21 22.84
C PRO A 372 0.16 15.74 22.01
N PHE A 373 0.71 14.92 21.12
CA PHE A 373 1.82 15.31 20.27
C PHE A 373 1.43 16.44 19.28
N PHE A 374 0.16 16.48 18.88
CA PHE A 374 -0.41 17.49 18.00
C PHE A 374 -1.18 18.56 18.81
N GLY A 375 -0.69 18.92 20.00
CA GLY A 375 -1.27 19.99 20.81
C GLY A 375 -2.71 19.72 21.29
N GLY A 376 -3.13 18.47 21.35
CA GLY A 376 -4.48 18.06 21.73
C GLY A 376 -5.50 18.08 20.58
N GLN A 377 -5.08 18.32 19.33
CA GLN A 377 -5.96 18.24 18.15
C GLN A 377 -6.49 16.83 17.99
N LYS A 378 -7.75 16.72 17.57
CA LYS A 378 -8.43 15.43 17.30
C LYS A 378 -8.08 14.94 15.87
N ILE A 379 -6.80 14.77 15.58
CA ILE A 379 -6.29 14.50 14.23
C ILE A 379 -6.93 13.26 13.59
N TYR A 380 -7.27 12.25 14.38
CA TYR A 380 -7.88 11.02 13.86
C TYR A 380 -9.31 11.24 13.38
N LYS A 381 -10.06 12.13 14.07
CA LYS A 381 -11.37 12.58 13.60
C LYS A 381 -11.27 13.40 12.31
N ASP A 382 -10.25 14.25 12.23
CA ASP A 382 -9.96 15.04 11.03
C ASP A 382 -9.63 14.13 9.85
N PHE A 383 -8.77 13.12 10.03
CA PHE A 383 -8.46 12.12 8.99
C PHE A 383 -9.70 11.35 8.52
N LEU A 384 -10.58 10.92 9.44
CA LEU A 384 -11.84 10.28 9.07
C LEU A 384 -12.71 11.21 8.21
N SER A 385 -12.80 12.49 8.59
CA SER A 385 -13.52 13.49 7.81
C SER A 385 -12.95 13.63 6.40
N TYR A 386 -11.61 13.76 6.28
CA TYR A 386 -10.94 13.87 4.98
C TYR A 386 -11.13 12.61 4.13
N SER A 387 -11.13 11.43 4.75
CA SER A 387 -11.28 10.17 4.01
C SER A 387 -12.62 10.02 3.28
N ASN A 388 -13.68 10.69 3.75
CA ASN A 388 -15.01 10.63 3.15
C ASN A 388 -15.07 11.30 1.77
N ASP A 389 -14.18 12.25 1.50
CA ASP A 389 -14.16 13.07 0.29
C ASP A 389 -13.10 12.63 -0.72
N ILE A 390 -12.36 11.54 -0.44
CA ILE A 390 -11.34 11.03 -1.36
C ILE A 390 -12.02 10.56 -2.67
N PRO A 391 -11.66 11.17 -3.82
CA PRO A 391 -12.20 10.74 -5.09
C PRO A 391 -11.76 9.32 -5.44
N ARG A 392 -12.61 8.57 -6.13
CA ARG A 392 -12.25 7.27 -6.67
C ARG A 392 -11.40 7.44 -7.91
N VAL A 393 -10.37 6.62 -8.04
CA VAL A 393 -9.52 6.53 -9.23
C VAL A 393 -9.34 5.09 -9.64
N LYS A 394 -8.99 4.87 -10.91
CA LYS A 394 -8.70 3.56 -11.46
C LYS A 394 -7.21 3.48 -11.80
N TYR A 395 -6.47 2.70 -11.03
CA TYR A 395 -5.01 2.64 -11.20
C TYR A 395 -4.56 2.03 -12.53
N GLY A 396 -5.21 0.95 -13.01
CA GLY A 396 -4.81 0.24 -14.22
C GLY A 396 -3.67 -0.78 -13.97
N ILE A 397 -3.54 -1.75 -14.89
CA ILE A 397 -2.55 -2.84 -14.78
C ILE A 397 -1.12 -2.33 -14.93
N TYR A 398 -0.91 -1.30 -15.76
CA TYR A 398 0.41 -0.70 -16.01
C TYR A 398 0.72 0.50 -15.09
N ASN A 399 0.13 0.52 -13.90
CA ASN A 399 0.29 1.62 -12.94
C ASN A 399 1.76 1.88 -12.57
N TYR A 400 2.53 0.82 -12.32
CA TYR A 400 3.93 0.94 -11.92
C TYR A 400 4.82 1.42 -13.05
N GLU A 401 4.57 0.96 -14.26
CA GLU A 401 5.28 1.42 -15.46
C GLU A 401 5.00 2.90 -15.72
N ALA A 402 3.73 3.30 -15.63
CA ALA A 402 3.34 4.70 -15.77
C ALA A 402 3.94 5.58 -14.67
N ARG A 403 3.92 5.11 -13.40
CA ARG A 403 4.58 5.79 -12.28
C ARG A 403 6.07 5.99 -12.54
N SER A 404 6.77 4.96 -13.00
CA SER A 404 8.19 5.02 -13.30
C SER A 404 8.50 6.03 -14.40
N GLU A 405 7.75 6.00 -15.51
CA GLU A 405 7.95 6.93 -16.64
C GLU A 405 7.61 8.38 -16.27
N VAL A 406 6.59 8.59 -15.42
CA VAL A 406 6.27 9.91 -14.89
C VAL A 406 7.35 10.38 -13.90
N GLY A 407 7.94 9.49 -13.09
CA GLY A 407 9.10 9.81 -12.26
C GLY A 407 10.29 10.31 -13.07
N VAL A 408 10.56 9.67 -14.22
CA VAL A 408 11.58 10.16 -15.18
C VAL A 408 11.20 11.54 -15.71
N ALA A 409 9.92 11.76 -16.06
CA ALA A 409 9.44 13.06 -16.52
C ALA A 409 9.63 14.16 -15.45
N VAL A 410 9.32 13.85 -14.17
CA VAL A 410 9.58 14.76 -13.04
C VAL A 410 11.04 15.14 -12.98
N ALA A 411 11.96 14.17 -13.04
CA ALA A 411 13.39 14.43 -13.02
C ALA A 411 13.87 15.27 -14.23
N ASP A 412 13.30 15.05 -15.42
CA ASP A 412 13.61 15.84 -16.62
C ASP A 412 13.11 17.29 -16.48
N ILE A 413 11.90 17.49 -15.92
CA ILE A 413 11.32 18.82 -15.63
C ILE A 413 12.21 19.60 -14.66
N LEU A 414 12.64 18.98 -13.57
CA LEU A 414 13.51 19.62 -12.58
C LEU A 414 14.91 19.98 -13.14
N LYS A 415 15.29 19.38 -14.28
CA LYS A 415 16.51 19.74 -15.05
C LYS A 415 16.27 20.78 -16.14
N GLY A 416 15.02 21.25 -16.31
CA GLY A 416 14.66 22.34 -17.21
C GLY A 416 13.92 21.95 -18.49
N SER A 417 13.46 20.69 -18.61
CA SER A 417 12.52 20.30 -19.69
C SER A 417 11.16 20.94 -19.47
N SER A 418 10.42 21.23 -20.55
CA SER A 418 9.04 21.64 -20.40
C SER A 418 8.16 20.48 -19.89
N VAL A 419 7.11 20.81 -19.11
CA VAL A 419 6.16 19.81 -18.58
C VAL A 419 5.52 19.04 -19.73
N GLU A 420 5.12 19.74 -20.77
CA GLU A 420 4.44 19.17 -21.94
C GLU A 420 5.34 18.16 -22.69
N GLU A 421 6.61 18.49 -22.92
CA GLU A 421 7.58 17.60 -23.61
C GLU A 421 7.90 16.37 -22.77
N ALA A 422 8.14 16.55 -21.47
CA ALA A 422 8.45 15.45 -20.55
C ALA A 422 7.28 14.46 -20.44
N LEU A 423 6.03 14.96 -20.30
CA LEU A 423 4.85 14.14 -20.24
C LEU A 423 4.52 13.45 -21.58
N ALA A 424 4.76 14.11 -22.72
CA ALA A 424 4.59 13.47 -24.03
C ALA A 424 5.55 12.29 -24.24
N LYS A 425 6.80 12.43 -23.76
CA LYS A 425 7.80 11.34 -23.75
C LYS A 425 7.36 10.19 -22.83
N ALA A 426 6.92 10.50 -21.61
CA ALA A 426 6.42 9.49 -20.68
C ALA A 426 5.23 8.73 -21.25
N GLU A 427 4.23 9.42 -21.81
CA GLU A 427 3.07 8.79 -22.45
C GLU A 427 3.48 7.85 -23.58
N LYS A 428 4.40 8.28 -24.46
CA LYS A 428 4.93 7.47 -25.54
C LYS A 428 5.57 6.18 -25.04
N ASN A 429 6.38 6.28 -23.99
CA ASN A 429 7.06 5.12 -23.39
C ASN A 429 6.05 4.14 -22.76
N VAL A 430 5.05 4.66 -22.02
CA VAL A 430 4.01 3.83 -21.42
C VAL A 430 3.21 3.10 -22.51
N LYS A 431 2.80 3.78 -23.58
CA LYS A 431 2.14 3.15 -24.74
C LYS A 431 2.99 2.05 -25.37
N PHE A 432 4.28 2.29 -25.55
CA PHE A 432 5.22 1.29 -26.07
C PHE A 432 5.29 0.05 -25.15
N ILE A 433 5.34 0.23 -23.83
CA ILE A 433 5.33 -0.85 -22.84
C ILE A 433 4.01 -1.65 -22.91
N MET A 434 2.89 -0.97 -23.20
CA MET A 434 1.58 -1.59 -23.39
C MET A 434 1.43 -2.33 -24.74
N GLY A 435 2.37 -2.15 -25.66
CA GLY A 435 2.30 -2.72 -27.02
C GLY A 435 1.42 -1.90 -27.97
N GLU A 436 1.24 -0.59 -27.71
CA GLU A 436 0.45 0.36 -28.52
C GLU A 436 1.34 1.22 -29.43
#